data_9bfeda2a7a1731f487bc6c8209e219ab
#
_entry.id   9bfeda2a7a1731f487bc6c8209e219ab
#
_cell.length_a   1.000
_cell.length_b   1.000
_cell.length_c   1.000
_cell.angle_alpha   90.00
_cell.angle_beta   90.00
_cell.angle_gamma   90.00
#
_symmetry.space_group_name_H-M   'P 1'
#
loop_
_entity.id
_entity.type
_entity.pdbx_description
1 polymer ?
#
loop_
_entity_poly.entity_id
_entity_poly.type
_entity_poly.pdbx_seq_one_letter_code
_entity_poly.pdbx_strand_id
1 'polypeptide(L)'
;MDYVGDKARLEEFCAKHPEIMVSYGGDGVILSIWRDAIRRGKTIYPVRNYGRCEKHMDPFASVNLDAVRQNRIVVCEHVVRSSGLSYKYDALSEIQVKSSDVTSALRMDVYVDGMKFCENVIADGVICSTPFGATGYFSSVARTLFTNGLGFAFIAPTIGVNNLILPFGHKIEISPRRAAEIVIAADKTIHYASLNDGDRMLFYIDPNKSVEFTGLDVFHCPDCRARRHGTTIVSQYFK
;
A
#
# COMPACT_ATOMS: atom_id res chain seq x y z
N MET A 1 5.35 10.49 28.09
CA MET A 1 4.16 9.64 28.30
C MET A 1 4.62 8.38 28.96
N ASP A 2 4.06 8.08 30.12
CA ASP A 2 4.37 6.84 30.81
C ASP A 2 3.75 5.65 30.05
N TYR A 3 4.59 4.81 29.51
CA TYR A 3 4.20 3.63 28.73
C TYR A 3 3.26 2.69 29.52
N VAL A 4 3.35 2.68 30.82
CA VAL A 4 2.54 1.83 31.72
C VAL A 4 1.10 2.32 31.80
N GLY A 5 0.85 3.62 31.88
CA GLY A 5 -0.51 4.16 31.91
C GLY A 5 -1.26 3.98 30.59
N ASP A 6 -0.55 4.12 29.47
CA ASP A 6 -1.09 3.88 28.13
C ASP A 6 -1.45 2.41 27.89
N LYS A 7 -0.69 1.48 28.47
CA LYS A 7 -0.96 0.04 28.35
C LYS A 7 -2.25 -0.38 29.06
N ALA A 8 -2.45 0.06 30.30
CA ALA A 8 -3.66 -0.26 31.06
C ALA A 8 -4.92 0.29 30.38
N ARG A 9 -4.86 1.51 29.86
CA ARG A 9 -5.96 2.14 29.10
C ARG A 9 -6.23 1.41 27.78
N LEU A 10 -5.17 0.95 27.09
CA LEU A 10 -5.29 0.14 25.89
C LEU A 10 -5.97 -1.19 26.19
N GLU A 11 -5.58 -1.86 27.25
CA GLU A 11 -6.20 -3.12 27.68
C GLU A 11 -7.68 -2.94 28.05
N GLU A 12 -8.02 -1.87 28.78
CA GLU A 12 -9.40 -1.51 29.13
C GLU A 12 -10.22 -1.22 27.86
N PHE A 13 -9.68 -0.45 26.91
CA PHE A 13 -10.33 -0.15 25.64
C PHE A 13 -10.59 -1.43 24.82
N CYS A 14 -9.59 -2.30 24.68
CA CYS A 14 -9.73 -3.56 23.97
C CYS A 14 -10.76 -4.51 24.63
N ALA A 15 -10.84 -4.49 25.96
CA ALA A 15 -11.83 -5.30 26.67
C ALA A 15 -13.29 -4.81 26.44
N LYS A 16 -13.47 -3.49 26.31
CA LYS A 16 -14.77 -2.87 26.02
C LYS A 16 -15.19 -3.02 24.55
N HIS A 17 -14.22 -3.15 23.63
CA HIS A 17 -14.43 -3.17 22.18
C HIS A 17 -13.80 -4.41 21.55
N PRO A 18 -14.36 -5.62 21.79
CA PRO A 18 -13.79 -6.86 21.26
C PRO A 18 -13.85 -6.96 19.73
N GLU A 19 -14.70 -6.17 19.06
CA GLU A 19 -14.80 -6.05 17.61
C GLU A 19 -13.64 -5.25 16.98
N ILE A 20 -12.87 -4.53 17.81
CA ILE A 20 -11.79 -3.65 17.36
C ILE A 20 -10.43 -4.33 17.56
N MET A 21 -9.54 -4.10 16.60
CA MET A 21 -8.12 -4.41 16.68
C MET A 21 -7.31 -3.11 16.72
N VAL A 22 -6.72 -2.80 17.85
CA VAL A 22 -5.94 -1.56 18.01
C VAL A 22 -4.56 -1.73 17.40
N SER A 23 -4.21 -0.81 16.48
CA SER A 23 -2.86 -0.68 15.96
C SER A 23 -2.15 0.47 16.68
N TYR A 24 -1.30 0.16 17.66
CA TYR A 24 -0.55 1.15 18.41
C TYR A 24 0.85 1.36 17.82
N GLY A 25 1.03 2.46 17.08
CA GLY A 25 2.31 2.76 16.42
C GLY A 25 2.17 3.44 15.06
N GLY A 26 3.12 3.20 14.16
CA GLY A 26 3.11 3.69 12.78
C GLY A 26 2.45 2.75 11.78
N ASP A 27 2.48 3.12 10.50
CA ASP A 27 1.91 2.34 9.39
C ASP A 27 2.42 0.90 9.39
N GLY A 28 3.69 0.70 9.77
CA GLY A 28 4.28 -0.64 9.85
C GLY A 28 3.56 -1.60 10.80
N VAL A 29 2.90 -1.12 11.87
CA VAL A 29 2.09 -1.97 12.76
C VAL A 29 0.80 -2.36 12.04
N ILE A 30 0.15 -1.41 11.36
CA ILE A 30 -1.06 -1.67 10.56
C ILE A 30 -0.76 -2.75 9.51
N LEU A 31 0.37 -2.61 8.79
CA LEU A 31 0.80 -3.57 7.76
C LEU A 31 1.14 -4.97 8.34
N SER A 32 1.32 -5.09 9.64
CA SER A 32 1.52 -6.39 10.28
C SER A 32 0.23 -7.09 10.68
N ILE A 33 -0.85 -6.34 10.92
CA ILE A 33 -2.07 -6.87 11.54
C ILE A 33 -3.29 -6.92 10.63
N TRP A 34 -3.29 -6.22 9.48
CA TRP A 34 -4.49 -6.07 8.67
C TRP A 34 -5.07 -7.41 8.16
N ARG A 35 -4.21 -8.38 7.83
CA ARG A 35 -4.67 -9.71 7.41
C ARG A 35 -5.38 -10.45 8.55
N ASP A 36 -4.89 -10.26 9.78
CA ASP A 36 -5.53 -10.81 10.98
C ASP A 36 -6.86 -10.13 11.27
N ALA A 37 -6.94 -8.81 11.06
CA ALA A 37 -8.18 -8.07 11.22
C ALA A 37 -9.27 -8.61 10.28
N ILE A 38 -8.96 -8.77 8.99
CA ILE A 38 -9.90 -9.38 8.03
C ILE A 38 -10.30 -10.79 8.47
N ARG A 39 -9.35 -11.66 8.79
CA ARG A 39 -9.61 -13.04 9.19
C ARG A 39 -10.55 -13.14 10.39
N ARG A 40 -10.45 -12.19 11.32
CA ARG A 40 -11.23 -12.16 12.57
C ARG A 40 -12.48 -11.30 12.45
N GLY A 41 -12.76 -10.69 11.29
CA GLY A 41 -13.89 -9.76 11.12
C GLY A 41 -13.79 -8.54 12.03
N LYS A 42 -12.57 -8.03 12.27
CA LYS A 42 -12.33 -6.88 13.17
C LYS A 42 -11.99 -5.63 12.39
N THR A 43 -12.47 -4.50 12.90
CA THR A 43 -12.12 -3.18 12.42
C THR A 43 -10.83 -2.71 13.08
N ILE A 44 -9.93 -2.08 12.32
CA ILE A 44 -8.66 -1.56 12.86
C ILE A 44 -8.88 -0.14 13.40
N TYR A 45 -8.45 0.09 14.63
CA TYR A 45 -8.33 1.42 15.21
C TYR A 45 -6.84 1.82 15.28
N PRO A 46 -6.38 2.75 14.39
CA PRO A 46 -4.99 3.16 14.35
C PRO A 46 -4.71 4.23 15.41
N VAL A 47 -3.90 3.89 16.39
CA VAL A 47 -3.38 4.81 17.44
C VAL A 47 -1.92 5.10 17.16
N ARG A 48 -1.60 6.37 16.92
CA ARG A 48 -0.21 6.81 16.71
C ARG A 48 0.46 7.10 18.05
N ASN A 49 1.57 6.43 18.29
CA ASN A 49 2.37 6.64 19.51
C ASN A 49 3.36 7.81 19.41
N TYR A 50 3.26 8.66 18.40
CA TYR A 50 4.12 9.81 18.25
C TYR A 50 3.58 11.00 19.06
N GLY A 51 4.07 11.16 20.29
CA GLY A 51 3.72 12.22 21.23
C GLY A 51 4.05 13.65 20.81
N ARG A 52 3.84 14.00 19.54
CA ARG A 52 4.12 15.33 18.99
C ARG A 52 2.95 15.97 18.23
N CYS A 53 1.82 15.32 18.13
CA CYS A 53 0.62 15.96 17.61
C CYS A 53 -0.28 16.33 18.78
N GLU A 54 -0.30 17.60 19.17
CA GLU A 54 -1.12 18.11 20.28
C GLU A 54 -2.62 17.84 20.12
N LYS A 55 -3.08 17.62 18.87
CA LYS A 55 -4.47 17.26 18.56
C LYS A 55 -4.81 15.79 18.88
N HIS A 56 -3.82 14.99 19.26
CA HIS A 56 -3.99 13.56 19.59
C HIS A 56 -3.58 13.28 21.05
N MET A 57 -3.87 14.22 21.95
CA MET A 57 -3.45 14.13 23.36
C MET A 57 -4.06 12.96 24.11
N ASP A 58 -5.23 12.48 23.70
CA ASP A 58 -5.84 11.29 24.27
C ASP A 58 -6.56 10.47 23.17
N PRO A 59 -5.90 9.44 22.63
CA PRO A 59 -6.48 8.63 21.57
C PRO A 59 -7.72 7.86 22.01
N PHE A 60 -7.99 7.76 23.31
CA PHE A 60 -9.12 7.00 23.86
C PHE A 60 -10.23 7.87 24.43
N ALA A 61 -10.06 9.20 24.52
CA ALA A 61 -11.01 10.10 25.20
C ALA A 61 -12.26 10.43 24.38
N SER A 62 -12.16 10.39 23.04
CA SER A 62 -13.31 10.71 22.15
C SER A 62 -13.15 10.01 20.81
N VAL A 63 -13.35 8.69 20.81
CA VAL A 63 -13.27 7.89 19.58
C VAL A 63 -14.66 7.84 18.96
N ASN A 64 -14.79 8.37 17.75
CA ASN A 64 -15.99 8.12 16.95
C ASN A 64 -15.84 6.76 16.26
N LEU A 65 -16.30 5.70 16.90
CA LEU A 65 -16.24 4.34 16.37
C LEU A 65 -17.21 4.09 15.21
N ASP A 66 -18.21 4.95 15.03
CA ASP A 66 -19.20 4.85 13.94
C ASP A 66 -18.62 5.31 12.59
N ALA A 67 -17.53 6.07 12.62
CA ALA A 67 -16.85 6.54 11.41
C ALA A 67 -15.96 5.44 10.82
N VAL A 68 -16.56 4.46 10.16
CA VAL A 68 -15.85 3.36 9.51
C VAL A 68 -15.44 3.75 8.09
N ARG A 69 -14.16 3.52 7.75
CA ARG A 69 -13.60 3.69 6.40
C ARG A 69 -13.09 2.37 5.88
N GLN A 70 -13.43 2.08 4.63
CA GLN A 70 -12.91 0.91 3.93
C GLN A 70 -11.69 1.27 3.10
N ASN A 71 -10.60 0.53 3.29
CA ASN A 71 -9.41 0.60 2.47
C ASN A 71 -9.29 -0.68 1.66
N ARG A 72 -9.24 -0.53 0.35
CA ARG A 72 -9.17 -1.66 -0.57
C ARG A 72 -7.77 -2.25 -0.62
N ILE A 73 -7.69 -3.47 -1.13
CA ILE A 73 -6.46 -4.25 -1.23
C ILE A 73 -6.02 -4.29 -2.69
N VAL A 74 -4.73 -4.03 -2.94
CA VAL A 74 -4.11 -4.29 -4.24
C VAL A 74 -3.67 -5.75 -4.31
N VAL A 75 -3.90 -6.36 -5.45
CA VAL A 75 -3.49 -7.73 -5.77
C VAL A 75 -2.54 -7.71 -6.95
N CYS A 76 -1.47 -8.49 -6.86
CA CYS A 76 -0.65 -8.89 -7.98
C CYS A 76 -0.88 -10.39 -8.24
N GLU A 77 -1.28 -10.73 -9.43
CA GLU A 77 -1.45 -12.10 -9.87
C GLU A 77 -0.35 -12.46 -10.88
N HIS A 78 0.56 -13.34 -10.49
CA HIS A 78 1.60 -13.87 -11.36
C HIS A 78 1.09 -15.15 -12.06
N VAL A 79 0.86 -15.06 -13.36
CA VAL A 79 0.41 -16.16 -14.21
C VAL A 79 1.61 -16.76 -14.92
N VAL A 80 1.95 -17.99 -14.58
CA VAL A 80 3.08 -18.73 -15.16
C VAL A 80 2.59 -19.48 -16.39
N ARG A 81 3.03 -19.06 -17.56
CA ARG A 81 2.58 -19.64 -18.86
C ARG A 81 2.86 -21.13 -18.98
N SER A 82 4.03 -21.57 -18.58
CA SER A 82 4.49 -22.95 -18.78
C SER A 82 3.66 -23.99 -18.02
N SER A 83 3.14 -23.62 -16.84
CA SER A 83 2.35 -24.52 -15.98
C SER A 83 0.86 -24.18 -15.95
N GLY A 84 0.46 -23.00 -16.43
CA GLY A 84 -0.88 -22.46 -16.25
C GLY A 84 -1.24 -22.09 -14.81
N LEU A 85 -0.27 -22.16 -13.89
CA LEU A 85 -0.49 -21.79 -12.49
C LEU A 85 -0.56 -20.29 -12.30
N SER A 86 -1.32 -19.88 -11.30
CA SER A 86 -1.44 -18.49 -10.89
C SER A 86 -1.14 -18.35 -9.40
N TYR A 87 -0.28 -17.39 -9.05
CA TYR A 87 0.08 -17.06 -7.68
C TYR A 87 -0.41 -15.66 -7.37
N LYS A 88 -1.10 -15.48 -6.24
CA LYS A 88 -1.65 -14.18 -5.82
C LYS A 88 -0.92 -13.63 -4.60
N TYR A 89 -0.54 -12.37 -4.70
CA TYR A 89 0.08 -11.58 -3.65
C TYR A 89 -0.83 -10.40 -3.36
N ASP A 90 -1.11 -10.13 -2.11
CA ASP A 90 -2.01 -9.05 -1.71
C ASP A 90 -1.32 -8.08 -0.74
N ALA A 91 -1.67 -6.80 -0.86
CA ALA A 91 -1.16 -5.75 0.00
C ALA A 91 -2.22 -4.68 0.30
N LEU A 92 -2.16 -4.14 1.51
CA LEU A 92 -2.94 -2.98 1.91
C LEU A 92 -2.33 -1.70 1.37
N SER A 93 -1.01 -1.59 1.38
CA SER A 93 -0.25 -0.40 0.96
C SER A 93 0.16 -0.51 -0.51
N GLU A 94 1.17 -1.30 -0.80
CA GLU A 94 1.70 -1.45 -2.15
C GLU A 94 2.33 -2.82 -2.39
N ILE A 95 2.42 -3.17 -3.67
CA ILE A 95 3.20 -4.30 -4.18
C ILE A 95 4.29 -3.76 -5.08
N GLN A 96 5.52 -4.17 -4.81
CA GLN A 96 6.68 -3.89 -5.64
C GLN A 96 7.14 -5.17 -6.33
N VAL A 97 7.48 -5.06 -7.60
CA VAL A 97 8.15 -6.13 -8.36
C VAL A 97 9.45 -5.57 -8.87
N LYS A 98 10.56 -6.16 -8.45
CA LYS A 98 11.92 -5.70 -8.80
C LYS A 98 12.76 -6.86 -9.32
N SER A 99 13.81 -6.54 -10.09
CA SER A 99 14.87 -7.51 -10.33
C SER A 99 15.48 -7.93 -8.99
N SER A 100 15.73 -9.21 -8.81
CA SER A 100 16.52 -9.72 -7.67
C SER A 100 18.01 -9.52 -7.87
N ASP A 101 18.44 -9.36 -9.12
CA ASP A 101 19.80 -8.99 -9.51
C ASP A 101 19.92 -7.46 -9.58
N VAL A 102 20.62 -6.88 -8.61
CA VAL A 102 20.82 -5.43 -8.51
C VAL A 102 21.62 -4.82 -9.68
N THR A 103 22.28 -5.64 -10.49
CA THR A 103 23.04 -5.23 -11.66
C THR A 103 22.22 -5.28 -12.95
N SER A 104 20.98 -5.77 -12.89
CA SER A 104 20.15 -6.06 -14.06
C SER A 104 18.76 -5.47 -13.92
N ALA A 105 18.37 -4.59 -14.83
CA ALA A 105 17.02 -4.05 -14.89
C ALA A 105 16.03 -5.03 -15.54
N LEU A 106 14.77 -4.93 -15.20
CA LEU A 106 13.65 -5.61 -15.88
C LEU A 106 13.41 -4.97 -17.26
N ARG A 107 12.99 -5.79 -18.22
CA ARG A 107 12.49 -5.33 -19.53
C ARG A 107 11.09 -5.85 -19.72
N MET A 108 10.15 -4.95 -19.94
CA MET A 108 8.72 -5.29 -19.93
C MET A 108 7.89 -4.46 -20.91
N ASP A 109 6.81 -5.04 -21.37
CA ASP A 109 5.68 -4.34 -21.94
C ASP A 109 4.61 -4.14 -20.87
N VAL A 110 3.88 -3.04 -20.93
CA VAL A 110 2.80 -2.73 -20.00
C VAL A 110 1.51 -2.52 -20.76
N TYR A 111 0.44 -3.11 -20.25
CA TYR A 111 -0.90 -3.02 -20.79
C TYR A 111 -1.87 -2.52 -19.72
N VAL A 112 -2.87 -1.78 -20.14
CA VAL A 112 -4.01 -1.38 -19.33
C VAL A 112 -5.27 -1.94 -19.98
N ASP A 113 -5.99 -2.80 -19.27
CA ASP A 113 -7.20 -3.50 -19.78
C ASP A 113 -6.98 -4.18 -21.13
N GLY A 114 -5.82 -4.80 -21.31
CA GLY A 114 -5.42 -5.47 -22.55
C GLY A 114 -4.91 -4.55 -23.66
N MET A 115 -5.01 -3.22 -23.52
CA MET A 115 -4.44 -2.28 -24.46
C MET A 115 -3.01 -1.93 -24.09
N LYS A 116 -2.10 -1.97 -25.06
CA LYS A 116 -0.69 -1.65 -24.84
C LYS A 116 -0.55 -0.18 -24.44
N PHE A 117 -0.04 0.06 -23.24
CA PHE A 117 0.26 1.39 -22.73
C PHE A 117 1.67 1.84 -23.10
N CYS A 118 2.66 0.98 -22.90
CA CYS A 118 4.03 1.23 -23.32
C CYS A 118 4.75 -0.10 -23.59
N GLU A 119 5.82 -0.03 -24.37
CA GLU A 119 6.59 -1.21 -24.76
C GLU A 119 8.06 -1.04 -24.47
N ASN A 120 8.73 -2.18 -24.24
CA ASN A 120 10.18 -2.26 -24.03
C ASN A 120 10.70 -1.29 -22.96
N VAL A 121 9.94 -1.10 -21.89
CA VAL A 121 10.39 -0.29 -20.76
C VAL A 121 11.49 -1.04 -20.01
N ILE A 122 12.58 -0.34 -19.75
CA ILE A 122 13.68 -0.82 -18.93
C ILE A 122 13.63 -0.04 -17.62
N ALA A 123 13.49 -0.77 -16.50
CA ALA A 123 13.41 -0.20 -15.17
C ALA A 123 13.90 -1.22 -14.13
N ASP A 124 14.32 -0.76 -12.96
CA ASP A 124 14.68 -1.66 -11.85
C ASP A 124 13.47 -2.46 -11.35
N GLY A 125 12.27 -1.95 -11.60
CA GLY A 125 11.02 -2.60 -11.25
C GLY A 125 9.81 -1.71 -11.45
N VAL A 126 8.71 -2.16 -10.85
CA VAL A 126 7.44 -1.43 -10.80
C VAL A 126 6.89 -1.43 -9.38
N ILE A 127 6.05 -0.45 -9.07
CA ILE A 127 5.29 -0.36 -7.83
C ILE A 127 3.83 -0.09 -8.15
N CYS A 128 2.94 -0.86 -7.52
CA CYS A 128 1.51 -0.71 -7.62
C CYS A 128 0.92 -0.47 -6.24
N SER A 129 0.15 0.59 -6.07
CA SER A 129 -0.26 1.09 -4.75
C SER A 129 -1.75 1.36 -4.65
N THR A 130 -2.28 1.20 -3.44
CA THR A 130 -3.59 1.67 -3.03
C THR A 130 -3.53 3.13 -2.59
N PRO A 131 -4.67 3.81 -2.38
CA PRO A 131 -4.69 5.13 -1.75
C PRO A 131 -4.05 5.14 -0.34
N PHE A 132 -4.11 4.03 0.40
CA PHE A 132 -3.45 3.90 1.70
C PHE A 132 -1.92 4.00 1.55
N GLY A 133 -1.35 3.32 0.56
CA GLY A 133 0.09 3.33 0.26
C GLY A 133 0.58 4.57 -0.49
N ALA A 134 -0.33 5.40 -1.01
CA ALA A 134 0.03 6.55 -1.84
C ALA A 134 0.98 7.54 -1.14
N THR A 135 0.97 7.61 0.21
CA THR A 135 1.88 8.45 1.01
C THR A 135 3.16 7.74 1.42
N GLY A 136 3.30 6.46 1.11
CA GLY A 136 4.45 5.62 1.41
C GLY A 136 5.54 5.67 0.33
N TYR A 137 6.13 4.51 0.02
CA TYR A 137 7.20 4.40 -0.98
C TYR A 137 6.73 4.79 -2.38
N PHE A 138 5.44 4.58 -2.70
CA PHE A 138 4.86 5.02 -3.96
C PHE A 138 5.12 6.51 -4.22
N SER A 139 4.88 7.39 -3.23
CA SER A 139 5.13 8.83 -3.39
C SER A 139 6.58 9.18 -3.66
N SER A 140 7.51 8.40 -3.13
CA SER A 140 8.95 8.60 -3.38
C SER A 140 9.34 8.25 -4.81
N VAL A 141 8.69 7.25 -5.40
CA VAL A 141 8.90 6.80 -6.78
C VAL A 141 8.15 7.69 -7.77
N ALA A 142 6.84 7.83 -7.58
CA ALA A 142 5.93 8.48 -8.51
C ALA A 142 5.94 10.02 -8.42
N ARG A 143 6.46 10.59 -7.31
CA ARG A 143 6.41 12.03 -7.01
C ARG A 143 5.00 12.61 -7.03
N THR A 144 4.00 11.78 -6.74
CA THR A 144 2.60 12.15 -6.71
C THR A 144 1.86 11.44 -5.60
N LEU A 145 0.68 11.97 -5.27
CA LEU A 145 -0.24 11.42 -4.28
C LEU A 145 -1.62 11.25 -4.91
N PHE A 146 -2.37 10.28 -4.44
CA PHE A 146 -3.74 10.08 -4.86
C PHE A 146 -4.60 9.56 -3.70
N THR A 147 -5.90 9.80 -3.77
CA THR A 147 -6.87 9.45 -2.73
C THR A 147 -7.89 8.41 -3.18
N ASN A 148 -7.90 8.08 -4.48
CA ASN A 148 -8.81 7.12 -5.07
C ASN A 148 -8.16 6.42 -6.26
N GLY A 149 -8.47 5.14 -6.48
CA GLY A 149 -7.98 4.37 -7.62
C GLY A 149 -6.77 3.49 -7.33
N LEU A 150 -6.09 3.09 -8.38
CA LEU A 150 -4.90 2.24 -8.43
C LEU A 150 -3.72 3.07 -8.95
N GLY A 151 -2.70 3.25 -8.13
CA GLY A 151 -1.45 3.90 -8.54
C GLY A 151 -0.46 2.89 -9.10
N PHE A 152 0.19 3.22 -10.22
CA PHE A 152 1.25 2.42 -10.82
C PHE A 152 2.41 3.32 -11.26
N ALA A 153 3.64 2.92 -10.93
CA ALA A 153 4.83 3.66 -11.28
C ALA A 153 6.01 2.74 -11.59
N PHE A 154 6.93 3.23 -12.39
CA PHE A 154 8.19 2.55 -12.67
C PHE A 154 9.27 2.99 -11.69
N ILE A 155 10.07 2.05 -11.22
CA ILE A 155 11.19 2.29 -10.31
C ILE A 155 12.43 2.46 -11.19
N ALA A 156 13.04 3.66 -11.14
CA ALA A 156 14.24 4.02 -11.91
C ALA A 156 14.16 3.63 -13.41
N PRO A 157 13.15 4.09 -14.17
CA PRO A 157 13.09 3.80 -15.59
C PRO A 157 14.22 4.52 -16.34
N THR A 158 14.78 3.87 -17.38
CA THR A 158 15.86 4.44 -18.20
C THR A 158 15.36 5.50 -19.19
N ILE A 159 14.07 5.53 -19.46
CA ILE A 159 13.41 6.50 -20.33
C ILE A 159 12.26 7.16 -19.59
N GLY A 160 11.86 8.35 -20.01
CA GLY A 160 10.69 9.02 -19.44
C GLY A 160 9.40 8.27 -19.78
N VAL A 161 8.80 7.64 -18.79
CA VAL A 161 7.47 7.02 -18.88
C VAL A 161 6.55 7.62 -17.83
N ASN A 162 5.29 7.79 -18.17
CA ASN A 162 4.31 8.34 -17.25
C ASN A 162 3.90 7.29 -16.19
N ASN A 163 3.75 7.76 -14.96
CA ASN A 163 3.05 6.99 -13.94
C ASN A 163 1.54 7.03 -14.20
N LEU A 164 0.82 6.03 -13.72
CA LEU A 164 -0.61 5.91 -13.89
C LEU A 164 -1.32 6.02 -12.55
N ILE A 165 -2.45 6.72 -12.53
CA ILE A 165 -3.45 6.64 -11.49
C ILE A 165 -4.77 6.32 -12.17
N LEU A 166 -5.23 5.08 -12.03
CA LEU A 166 -6.41 4.56 -12.72
C LEU A 166 -7.58 4.45 -11.74
N PRO A 167 -8.81 4.71 -12.16
CA PRO A 167 -9.99 4.41 -11.36
C PRO A 167 -10.04 2.94 -10.92
N PHE A 168 -10.81 2.64 -9.88
CA PHE A 168 -11.06 1.25 -9.51
C PHE A 168 -11.74 0.49 -10.66
N GLY A 169 -11.40 -0.80 -10.80
CA GLY A 169 -11.92 -1.66 -11.86
C GLY A 169 -10.96 -1.88 -13.02
N HIS A 170 -9.98 -1.00 -13.21
CA HIS A 170 -8.93 -1.20 -14.20
C HIS A 170 -7.88 -2.21 -13.75
N LYS A 171 -7.25 -2.86 -14.73
CA LYS A 171 -6.15 -3.81 -14.53
C LYS A 171 -4.93 -3.37 -15.31
N ILE A 172 -3.77 -3.51 -14.68
CA ILE A 172 -2.48 -3.28 -15.31
C ILE A 172 -1.79 -4.64 -15.44
N GLU A 173 -1.33 -4.94 -16.65
CA GLU A 173 -0.54 -6.15 -16.92
C GLU A 173 0.87 -5.76 -17.32
N ILE A 174 1.86 -6.44 -16.75
CA ILE A 174 3.22 -6.42 -17.24
C ILE A 174 3.55 -7.77 -17.85
N SER A 175 4.20 -7.74 -19.02
CA SER A 175 4.70 -8.90 -19.74
C SER A 175 6.21 -8.76 -19.91
N PRO A 176 7.02 -9.73 -19.45
CA PRO A 176 8.46 -9.65 -19.59
C PRO A 176 8.87 -9.78 -21.05
N ARG A 177 9.92 -9.05 -21.44
CA ARG A 177 10.62 -9.23 -22.72
C ARG A 177 11.91 -10.03 -22.60
N ARG A 178 12.31 -10.33 -21.38
CA ARG A 178 13.47 -11.13 -21.04
C ARG A 178 13.18 -11.83 -19.71
N ALA A 179 13.58 -13.08 -19.61
CA ALA A 179 13.55 -13.80 -18.34
C ALA A 179 14.36 -13.07 -17.27
N ALA A 180 13.86 -13.05 -16.06
CA ALA A 180 14.48 -12.43 -14.90
C ALA A 180 14.06 -13.12 -13.61
N GLU A 181 14.98 -13.19 -12.65
CA GLU A 181 14.64 -13.49 -11.28
C GLU A 181 14.14 -12.23 -10.61
N ILE A 182 13.01 -12.32 -9.92
CA ILE A 182 12.33 -11.18 -9.32
C ILE A 182 12.08 -11.34 -7.84
N VAL A 183 12.00 -10.20 -7.18
CA VAL A 183 11.48 -10.05 -5.81
C VAL A 183 10.14 -9.37 -5.88
N ILE A 184 9.13 -9.97 -5.26
CA ILE A 184 7.80 -9.41 -5.10
C ILE A 184 7.66 -9.04 -3.62
N ALA A 185 7.59 -7.75 -3.32
CA ALA A 185 7.35 -7.26 -1.96
C ALA A 185 5.91 -6.78 -1.84
N ALA A 186 5.11 -7.49 -1.07
CA ALA A 186 3.71 -7.17 -0.77
C ALA A 186 3.61 -6.70 0.69
N ASP A 187 3.51 -5.39 0.90
CA ASP A 187 3.68 -4.75 2.21
C ASP A 187 5.03 -5.18 2.86
N LYS A 188 4.94 -5.97 3.93
CA LYS A 188 6.11 -6.49 4.67
C LYS A 188 6.54 -7.90 4.26
N THR A 189 5.82 -8.53 3.34
CA THR A 189 6.10 -9.90 2.93
C THR A 189 6.90 -9.90 1.63
N ILE A 190 7.96 -10.71 1.60
CA ILE A 190 8.86 -10.82 0.45
C ILE A 190 8.71 -12.23 -0.14
N HIS A 191 8.57 -12.28 -1.46
CA HIS A 191 8.51 -13.50 -2.25
C HIS A 191 9.54 -13.43 -3.37
N TYR A 192 10.08 -14.57 -3.75
CA TYR A 192 10.99 -14.71 -4.89
C TYR A 192 10.32 -15.55 -5.96
N ALA A 193 10.49 -15.17 -7.21
CA ALA A 193 9.94 -15.89 -8.35
C ALA A 193 10.79 -15.67 -9.59
N SER A 194 10.67 -16.56 -10.56
CA SER A 194 11.21 -16.38 -11.92
C SER A 194 10.10 -15.84 -12.81
N LEU A 195 10.40 -14.83 -13.58
CA LEU A 195 9.53 -14.23 -14.59
C LEU A 195 10.08 -14.59 -15.98
N ASN A 196 9.40 -15.47 -16.68
CA ASN A 196 9.88 -16.02 -17.96
C ASN A 196 9.09 -15.47 -19.14
N ASP A 197 9.56 -15.76 -20.36
CA ASP A 197 8.85 -15.36 -21.57
C ASP A 197 7.43 -15.94 -21.62
N GLY A 198 6.46 -15.04 -21.85
CA GLY A 198 5.04 -15.34 -21.88
C GLY A 198 4.36 -15.43 -20.51
N ASP A 199 5.08 -15.31 -19.40
CA ASP A 199 4.46 -15.07 -18.09
C ASP A 199 3.82 -13.67 -18.06
N ARG A 200 2.88 -13.47 -17.12
CA ARG A 200 2.21 -12.18 -16.97
C ARG A 200 2.04 -11.87 -15.50
N MET A 201 2.16 -10.61 -15.15
CA MET A 201 1.79 -10.12 -13.81
C MET A 201 0.67 -9.10 -13.94
N LEU A 202 -0.47 -9.38 -13.33
CA LEU A 202 -1.65 -8.53 -13.36
C LEU A 202 -1.80 -7.83 -12.01
N PHE A 203 -1.95 -6.51 -12.05
CA PHE A 203 -2.20 -5.67 -10.87
C PHE A 203 -3.61 -5.11 -10.95
N TYR A 204 -4.35 -5.24 -9.86
CA TYR A 204 -5.71 -4.71 -9.75
C TYR A 204 -6.10 -4.51 -8.28
N ILE A 205 -7.13 -3.72 -8.05
CA ILE A 205 -7.76 -3.62 -6.73
C ILE A 205 -8.82 -4.71 -6.62
N ASP A 206 -8.73 -5.52 -5.55
CA ASP A 206 -9.76 -6.55 -5.29
C ASP A 206 -11.09 -5.88 -4.91
N PRO A 207 -12.16 -6.09 -5.70
CA PRO A 207 -13.44 -5.46 -5.43
C PRO A 207 -14.13 -6.02 -4.17
N ASN A 208 -13.76 -7.23 -3.74
CA ASN A 208 -14.41 -7.98 -2.68
C ASN A 208 -13.61 -7.99 -1.37
N LYS A 209 -12.41 -7.40 -1.35
CA LYS A 209 -11.53 -7.44 -0.20
C LYS A 209 -11.17 -6.03 0.25
N SER A 210 -11.49 -5.72 1.48
CA SER A 210 -11.16 -4.43 2.10
C SER A 210 -10.80 -4.61 3.57
N VAL A 211 -10.08 -3.64 4.11
CA VAL A 211 -9.82 -3.50 5.54
C VAL A 211 -10.63 -2.34 6.06
N GLU A 212 -11.34 -2.54 7.15
CA GLU A 212 -12.08 -1.49 7.82
C GLU A 212 -11.21 -0.79 8.87
N PHE A 213 -11.29 0.52 8.87
CA PHE A 213 -10.66 1.37 9.87
C PHE A 213 -11.72 2.22 10.54
N THR A 214 -11.59 2.42 11.84
CA THR A 214 -12.46 3.29 12.63
C THR A 214 -11.65 4.30 13.44
N GLY A 215 -12.33 5.31 13.99
CA GLY A 215 -11.72 6.32 14.85
C GLY A 215 -11.19 7.53 14.10
N LEU A 216 -10.20 8.19 14.69
CA LEU A 216 -9.62 9.41 14.14
C LEU A 216 -8.96 9.17 12.79
N ASP A 217 -9.16 10.11 11.87
CA ASP A 217 -8.49 10.14 10.57
C ASP A 217 -7.02 10.53 10.70
N VAL A 218 -6.23 9.60 11.23
CA VAL A 218 -4.77 9.79 11.40
C VAL A 218 -4.03 9.95 10.07
N PHE A 219 -4.66 9.55 8.95
CA PHE A 219 -4.05 9.66 7.62
C PHE A 219 -4.22 11.04 7.01
N HIS A 220 -5.21 11.81 7.48
CA HIS A 220 -5.54 13.11 6.92
C HIS A 220 -5.23 14.28 7.87
N CYS A 221 -4.53 14.05 8.98
CA CYS A 221 -4.06 15.18 9.81
C CYS A 221 -3.07 16.03 9.00
N PRO A 222 -3.41 17.29 8.67
CA PRO A 222 -2.55 18.17 7.85
C PRO A 222 -1.17 18.38 8.48
N ASP A 223 -1.11 18.50 9.81
CA ASP A 223 0.13 18.74 10.53
C ASP A 223 1.07 17.52 10.50
N CYS A 224 0.49 16.31 10.59
CA CYS A 224 1.26 15.06 10.44
C CYS A 224 1.77 14.86 9.02
N ARG A 225 1.00 15.27 8.00
CA ARG A 225 1.44 15.29 6.61
C ARG A 225 2.59 16.27 6.40
N ALA A 226 2.44 17.52 6.83
CA ALA A 226 3.47 18.55 6.68
C ALA A 226 4.79 18.13 7.33
N ARG A 227 4.74 17.55 8.53
CA ARG A 227 5.94 17.07 9.23
C ARG A 227 6.61 15.87 8.54
N ARG A 228 5.83 14.94 7.95
CA ARG A 228 6.35 13.76 7.26
C ARG A 228 7.08 14.14 5.97
N HIS A 229 6.59 15.13 5.25
CA HIS A 229 7.15 15.54 3.95
C HIS A 229 8.16 16.69 4.04
N GLY A 230 8.43 17.21 5.25
CA GLY A 230 9.47 18.22 5.48
C GLY A 230 9.23 19.55 4.74
N THR A 231 8.01 19.79 4.25
CA THR A 231 7.71 20.96 3.41
C THR A 231 6.62 21.82 4.01
N THR A 232 6.99 23.04 4.34
CA THR A 232 6.07 24.13 4.67
C THR A 232 5.12 24.50 3.52
N ILE A 233 5.42 24.04 2.31
CA ILE A 233 4.71 24.38 1.06
C ILE A 233 3.33 23.70 0.99
N VAL A 234 3.16 22.52 1.58
CA VAL A 234 1.90 21.76 1.49
C VAL A 234 0.76 22.44 2.27
N SER A 235 1.05 23.19 3.32
CA SER A 235 0.03 23.90 4.12
C SER A 235 -0.65 25.06 3.36
N GLN A 236 -0.03 25.59 2.31
CA GLN A 236 -0.59 26.70 1.52
C GLN A 236 -1.59 26.25 0.46
N TYR A 237 -1.55 24.98 0.03
CA TYR A 237 -2.42 24.45 -1.03
C TYR A 237 -3.68 23.76 -0.50
N PHE A 238 -3.85 23.60 0.81
CA PHE A 238 -4.97 22.90 1.43
C PHE A 238 -5.76 23.76 2.44
N LYS A 239 -5.76 25.09 2.23
CA LYS A 239 -6.67 25.99 2.96
C LYS A 239 -8.00 26.09 2.26
#